data_85fd209dc7c968b9d59074d5ab4f0477
#
_entry.id   85fd209dc7c968b9d59074d5ab4f0477
#
_cell.length_a   1.000
_cell.length_b   1.000
_cell.length_c   1.000
_cell.angle_alpha   90.00
_cell.angle_beta   90.00
_cell.angle_gamma   90.00
#
_symmetry.space_group_name_H-M   'P 1'
#
loop_
_entity.id
_entity.type
_entity.pdbx_description
1 polymer ?
#
loop_
_entity_poly.entity_id
_entity_poly.type
_entity_poly.pdbx_seq_one_letter_code
_entity_poly.pdbx_strand_id
1 'polypeptide(L)'
;SEMKYLDKLYDFVNNYILSAPNNGVKLKIDFRDDDFGKMILRGYRFGISENRHFFEFVMSYPAVCKKEQLMDLIRNSLTEGTELEEVANWNPVLYDKNSEYVQTLQKVYNYVTGFDTKPVTTTGGTYAKIIPNIIAYGPSFPGQKDIAHLPDEWFDLSDLEKITEIYALSLYEISKLKNRK
;
A
#
# COMPACT_ATOMS: atom_id res chain seq x y z
N SER A 1 23.74 23.37 19.63
CA SER A 1 23.11 24.33 18.70
C SER A 1 22.18 23.58 17.77
N GLU A 2 21.12 24.19 17.30
CA GLU A 2 20.14 23.62 16.35
C GLU A 2 20.81 23.00 15.11
N MET A 3 21.87 23.62 14.61
CA MET A 3 22.66 23.09 13.49
C MET A 3 23.19 21.67 13.73
N LYS A 4 23.61 21.34 14.95
CA LYS A 4 24.12 19.98 15.26
C LYS A 4 23.06 18.88 15.08
N TYR A 5 21.79 19.18 15.37
CA TYR A 5 20.70 18.20 15.18
C TYR A 5 20.23 18.10 13.74
N LEU A 6 20.31 19.21 13.00
CA LEU A 6 20.04 19.22 11.58
C LEU A 6 21.04 18.33 10.82
N ASP A 7 22.33 18.46 11.11
CA ASP A 7 23.38 17.61 10.54
C ASP A 7 23.11 16.12 10.80
N LYS A 8 22.69 15.77 12.03
CA LYS A 8 22.31 14.39 12.38
C LYS A 8 21.10 13.87 11.60
N LEU A 9 20.10 14.72 11.37
CA LEU A 9 18.95 14.36 10.53
C LEU A 9 19.37 14.13 9.07
N TYR A 10 20.22 14.99 8.51
CA TYR A 10 20.77 14.79 7.17
C TYR A 10 21.61 13.52 7.07
N ASP A 11 22.44 13.24 8.05
CA ASP A 11 23.24 12.01 8.12
C ASP A 11 22.34 10.77 8.15
N PHE A 12 21.28 10.80 8.96
CA PHE A 12 20.29 9.72 9.01
C PHE A 12 19.65 9.50 7.63
N VAL A 13 19.13 10.56 7.03
CA VAL A 13 18.45 10.49 5.71
C VAL A 13 19.41 9.97 4.63
N ASN A 14 20.63 10.49 4.57
CA ASN A 14 21.62 10.04 3.62
C ASN A 14 22.02 8.58 3.84
N ASN A 15 22.31 8.19 5.07
CA ASN A 15 22.86 6.86 5.36
C ASN A 15 21.81 5.75 5.29
N TYR A 16 20.57 6.03 5.67
CA TYR A 16 19.54 5.00 5.80
C TYR A 16 18.49 5.01 4.69
N ILE A 17 18.28 6.15 4.04
CA ILE A 17 17.20 6.32 3.06
C ILE A 17 17.74 6.50 1.64
N LEU A 18 18.55 7.54 1.40
CA LEU A 18 18.94 7.93 0.04
C LEU A 18 20.09 7.08 -0.53
N SER A 19 20.98 6.57 0.31
CA SER A 19 22.12 5.74 -0.11
C SER A 19 21.78 4.26 -0.32
N ALA A 20 20.50 3.89 -0.25
CA ALA A 20 20.05 2.50 -0.32
C ALA A 20 18.83 2.35 -1.23
N PRO A 21 18.53 1.12 -1.68
CA PRO A 21 17.24 0.84 -2.31
C PRO A 21 16.07 1.23 -1.38
N ASN A 22 14.97 1.65 -1.97
CA ASN A 22 13.77 2.09 -1.25
C ASN A 22 12.97 0.97 -0.55
N ASN A 23 13.63 -0.14 -0.23
CA ASN A 23 13.03 -1.28 0.47
C ASN A 23 13.33 -1.29 1.98
N GLY A 24 14.02 -0.27 2.51
CA GLY A 24 14.30 -0.13 3.93
C GLY A 24 15.41 -1.05 4.46
N VAL A 25 16.23 -1.65 3.61
CA VAL A 25 17.31 -2.59 4.01
C VAL A 25 18.27 -2.00 5.04
N LYS A 26 18.64 -0.72 4.91
CA LYS A 26 19.51 -0.05 5.88
C LYS A 26 18.87 0.16 7.24
N LEU A 27 17.55 0.27 7.29
CA LEU A 27 16.76 0.34 8.52
C LEU A 27 16.41 -1.04 9.09
N LYS A 28 16.84 -2.12 8.42
CA LYS A 28 16.51 -3.52 8.75
C LYS A 28 15.00 -3.82 8.72
N ILE A 29 14.27 -3.11 7.86
CA ILE A 29 12.82 -3.26 7.66
C ILE A 29 12.47 -3.78 6.26
N ASP A 30 13.42 -4.40 5.57
CA ASP A 30 13.27 -4.94 4.20
C ASP A 30 12.45 -6.24 4.13
N PHE A 31 11.35 -6.27 4.85
CA PHE A 31 10.43 -7.40 4.88
C PHE A 31 9.76 -7.62 3.52
N ARG A 32 9.42 -8.87 3.27
CA ARG A 32 8.70 -9.28 2.07
C ARG A 32 7.81 -10.48 2.36
N ASP A 33 6.73 -10.60 1.63
CA ASP A 33 5.93 -11.82 1.52
C ASP A 33 5.48 -12.06 0.07
N ASP A 34 4.86 -13.21 -0.17
CA ASP A 34 4.47 -13.62 -1.53
C ASP A 34 3.20 -12.90 -2.01
N ASP A 35 2.35 -12.40 -1.11
CA ASP A 35 1.10 -11.74 -1.46
C ASP A 35 1.30 -10.22 -1.67
N PHE A 36 2.08 -9.54 -0.83
CA PHE A 36 2.31 -8.09 -0.89
C PHE A 36 3.64 -7.69 -1.53
N GLY A 37 4.53 -8.66 -1.73
CA GLY A 37 5.87 -8.38 -2.21
C GLY A 37 6.76 -7.76 -1.13
N LYS A 38 7.58 -6.79 -1.52
CA LYS A 38 8.58 -6.17 -0.65
C LYS A 38 8.09 -4.87 -0.02
N MET A 39 8.70 -4.51 1.12
CA MET A 39 8.66 -3.15 1.68
C MET A 39 8.99 -2.10 0.61
N ILE A 40 8.27 -0.99 0.62
CA ILE A 40 8.54 0.18 -0.24
C ILE A 40 8.48 1.45 0.59
N LEU A 41 9.56 2.22 0.55
CA LEU A 41 9.64 3.58 1.07
C LEU A 41 9.43 4.58 -0.07
N ARG A 42 8.58 5.59 0.14
CA ARG A 42 8.22 6.59 -0.88
C ARG A 42 7.70 7.87 -0.24
N GLY A 43 7.34 8.86 -1.08
CA GLY A 43 6.68 10.08 -0.62
C GLY A 43 7.57 10.91 0.30
N TYR A 44 8.85 11.01 -0.02
CA TYR A 44 9.84 11.73 0.78
C TYR A 44 9.55 13.22 0.80
N ARG A 45 9.48 13.77 2.00
CA ARG A 45 9.29 15.20 2.22
C ARG A 45 10.22 15.70 3.33
N PHE A 46 10.98 16.73 3.04
CA PHE A 46 11.78 17.47 4.01
C PHE A 46 11.12 18.82 4.30
N GLY A 47 11.10 19.26 5.56
CA GLY A 47 10.46 20.52 5.90
C GLY A 47 10.76 21.01 7.30
N ILE A 48 10.09 22.10 7.66
CA ILE A 48 10.14 22.71 8.99
C ILE A 48 8.71 22.85 9.49
N SER A 49 8.47 22.43 10.73
CA SER A 49 7.21 22.62 11.45
C SER A 49 7.54 23.00 12.90
N GLU A 50 6.87 24.02 13.44
CA GLU A 50 7.08 24.50 14.80
C GLU A 50 8.56 24.73 15.17
N ASN A 51 9.29 25.32 14.23
CA ASN A 51 10.73 25.57 14.34
C ASN A 51 11.61 24.31 14.46
N ARG A 52 11.09 23.11 14.11
CA ARG A 52 11.84 21.85 14.07
C ARG A 52 11.92 21.35 12.64
N HIS A 53 13.07 20.87 12.23
CA HIS A 53 13.26 20.20 10.95
C HIS A 53 12.69 18.78 11.02
N PHE A 54 12.03 18.33 9.95
CA PHE A 54 11.54 16.97 9.84
C PHE A 54 11.85 16.37 8.47
N PHE A 55 11.95 15.06 8.45
CA PHE A 55 11.93 14.25 7.25
C PHE A 55 10.80 13.23 7.36
N GLU A 56 9.87 13.28 6.41
CA GLU A 56 8.71 12.40 6.35
C GLU A 56 8.85 11.42 5.18
N PHE A 57 8.39 10.22 5.39
CA PHE A 57 8.28 9.21 4.34
C PHE A 57 7.09 8.28 4.61
N VAL A 58 6.58 7.68 3.54
CA VAL A 58 5.49 6.71 3.59
C VAL A 58 6.07 5.31 3.41
N MET A 59 5.63 4.37 4.24
CA MET A 59 5.96 2.94 4.13
C MET A 59 4.77 2.17 3.60
N SER A 60 4.97 1.41 2.51
CA SER A 60 4.07 0.33 2.13
C SER A 60 4.71 -0.98 2.58
N TYR A 61 4.12 -1.64 3.55
CA TYR A 61 4.68 -2.83 4.17
C TYR A 61 3.78 -4.05 4.02
N PRO A 62 4.36 -5.26 3.88
CA PRO A 62 3.63 -6.49 3.73
C PRO A 62 2.91 -6.90 5.04
N ALA A 63 1.85 -7.72 4.91
CA ALA A 63 1.03 -8.12 6.06
C ALA A 63 1.77 -8.99 7.09
N VAL A 64 2.90 -9.58 6.71
CA VAL A 64 3.77 -10.32 7.64
C VAL A 64 4.39 -9.42 8.72
N CYS A 65 4.45 -8.09 8.49
CA CYS A 65 5.02 -7.14 9.42
C CYS A 65 3.98 -6.63 10.42
N LYS A 66 4.38 -6.53 11.67
CA LYS A 66 3.66 -5.76 12.69
C LYS A 66 4.20 -4.34 12.73
N LYS A 67 3.30 -3.36 12.79
CA LYS A 67 3.67 -1.94 12.85
C LYS A 67 4.66 -1.65 13.98
N GLU A 68 4.40 -2.18 15.17
CA GLU A 68 5.22 -1.97 16.36
C GLU A 68 6.66 -2.42 16.11
N GLN A 69 6.85 -3.58 15.48
CA GLN A 69 8.17 -4.09 15.11
C GLN A 69 8.90 -3.14 14.15
N LEU A 70 8.21 -2.60 13.14
CA LEU A 70 8.79 -1.64 12.21
C LEU A 70 9.22 -0.36 12.92
N MET A 71 8.36 0.18 13.79
CA MET A 71 8.65 1.39 14.55
C MET A 71 9.85 1.20 15.48
N ASP A 72 9.98 0.04 16.14
CA ASP A 72 11.11 -0.25 17.01
C ASP A 72 12.43 -0.39 16.23
N LEU A 73 12.42 -1.03 15.07
CA LEU A 73 13.61 -1.13 14.22
C LEU A 73 14.07 0.24 13.71
N ILE A 74 13.14 1.11 13.35
CA ILE A 74 13.46 2.49 12.95
C ILE A 74 14.01 3.28 14.15
N ARG A 75 13.37 3.21 15.31
CA ARG A 75 13.86 3.88 16.54
C ARG A 75 15.29 3.48 16.88
N ASN A 76 15.62 2.19 16.74
CA ASN A 76 16.96 1.69 17.00
C ASN A 76 18.02 2.22 16.00
N SER A 77 17.60 2.79 14.90
CA SER A 77 18.48 3.42 13.90
C SER A 77 18.62 4.94 14.10
N LEU A 78 17.81 5.54 14.97
CA LEU A 78 17.85 6.97 15.22
C LEU A 78 19.11 7.37 15.99
N THR A 79 19.55 8.59 15.76
CA THR A 79 20.66 9.21 16.48
C THR A 79 20.15 10.12 17.59
N GLU A 80 20.99 10.41 18.56
CA GLU A 80 20.67 11.34 19.64
C GLU A 80 20.13 12.68 19.12
N GLY A 81 19.00 13.13 19.65
CA GLY A 81 18.34 14.38 19.25
C GLY A 81 17.38 14.26 18.07
N THR A 82 17.16 13.03 17.56
CA THR A 82 16.11 12.73 16.58
C THR A 82 14.99 11.93 17.24
N GLU A 83 13.76 12.17 16.82
CA GLU A 83 12.55 11.50 17.30
C GLU A 83 11.79 10.89 16.13
N LEU A 84 11.07 9.80 16.38
CA LEU A 84 10.17 9.18 15.42
C LEU A 84 8.74 9.45 15.82
N GLU A 85 8.01 10.09 14.91
CA GLU A 85 6.57 10.35 15.04
C GLU A 85 5.81 9.55 13.99
N GLU A 86 4.70 8.93 14.39
CA GLU A 86 3.74 8.31 13.48
C GLU A 86 2.65 9.33 13.14
N VAL A 87 2.63 9.78 11.90
CA VAL A 87 1.63 10.76 11.43
C VAL A 87 0.30 10.07 11.11
N ALA A 88 0.35 8.91 10.47
CA ALA A 88 -0.82 8.09 10.16
C ALA A 88 -0.43 6.63 9.91
N ASN A 89 -1.33 5.72 10.21
CA ASN A 89 -1.16 4.30 9.87
C ASN A 89 -2.46 3.67 9.39
N TRP A 90 -2.36 2.93 8.31
CA TRP A 90 -3.40 2.03 7.83
C TRP A 90 -2.78 0.65 7.65
N ASN A 91 -3.25 -0.30 8.43
CA ASN A 91 -2.75 -1.66 8.36
C ASN A 91 -2.97 -2.26 6.96
N PRO A 92 -2.10 -3.17 6.51
CA PRO A 92 -2.36 -3.97 5.33
C PRO A 92 -3.71 -4.71 5.45
N VAL A 93 -4.43 -4.77 4.35
CA VAL A 93 -5.69 -5.53 4.26
C VAL A 93 -5.39 -6.83 3.53
N LEU A 94 -5.50 -7.93 4.24
CA LEU A 94 -5.33 -9.27 3.68
C LEU A 94 -6.62 -10.07 3.89
N TYR A 95 -7.24 -10.46 2.80
CA TYR A 95 -8.35 -11.40 2.81
C TYR A 95 -7.89 -12.78 2.33
N ASP A 96 -8.56 -13.81 2.85
CA ASP A 96 -8.35 -15.15 2.35
C ASP A 96 -8.75 -15.23 0.88
N LYS A 97 -7.75 -15.37 0.02
CA LYS A 97 -7.94 -15.49 -1.43
C LYS A 97 -8.75 -16.73 -1.85
N ASN A 98 -8.87 -17.73 -0.96
CA ASN A 98 -9.68 -18.91 -1.19
C ASN A 98 -11.11 -18.77 -0.63
N SER A 99 -11.44 -17.66 0.00
CA SER A 99 -12.80 -17.42 0.47
C SER A 99 -13.80 -17.44 -0.68
N GLU A 100 -15.03 -17.87 -0.40
CA GLU A 100 -16.10 -17.97 -1.39
C GLU A 100 -16.37 -16.60 -2.08
N TYR A 101 -16.26 -15.50 -1.31
CA TYR A 101 -16.42 -14.14 -1.85
C TYR A 101 -15.32 -13.79 -2.87
N VAL A 102 -14.05 -13.97 -2.50
CA VAL A 102 -12.92 -13.63 -3.39
C VAL A 102 -12.95 -14.50 -4.64
N GLN A 103 -13.24 -15.78 -4.50
CA GLN A 103 -13.33 -16.72 -5.62
C GLN A 103 -14.51 -16.37 -6.56
N THR A 104 -15.63 -15.90 -6.00
CA THR A 104 -16.77 -15.45 -6.81
C THR A 104 -16.41 -14.21 -7.63
N LEU A 105 -15.80 -13.21 -6.99
CA LEU A 105 -15.34 -11.99 -7.67
C LEU A 105 -14.32 -12.31 -8.79
N GLN A 106 -13.37 -13.19 -8.52
CA GLN A 106 -12.38 -13.64 -9.50
C GLN A 106 -13.05 -14.33 -10.71
N LYS A 107 -14.00 -15.23 -10.46
CA LYS A 107 -14.74 -15.93 -11.54
C LYS A 107 -15.49 -14.96 -12.42
N VAL A 108 -16.18 -13.98 -11.83
CA VAL A 108 -16.90 -12.96 -12.60
C VAL A 108 -15.93 -12.14 -13.45
N TYR A 109 -14.83 -11.68 -12.87
CA TYR A 109 -13.82 -10.94 -13.61
C TYR A 109 -13.27 -11.74 -14.79
N ASN A 110 -12.87 -12.99 -14.57
CA ASN A 110 -12.33 -13.85 -15.61
C ASN A 110 -13.36 -14.16 -16.69
N TYR A 111 -14.63 -14.34 -16.31
CA TYR A 111 -15.72 -14.58 -17.27
C TYR A 111 -15.94 -13.38 -18.21
N VAL A 112 -16.03 -12.18 -17.68
CA VAL A 112 -16.29 -10.97 -18.49
C VAL A 112 -15.09 -10.57 -19.34
N THR A 113 -13.87 -10.71 -18.78
CA THR A 113 -12.66 -10.29 -19.49
C THR A 113 -12.09 -11.32 -20.42
N GLY A 114 -12.44 -12.60 -20.26
CA GLY A 114 -11.80 -13.72 -20.93
C GLY A 114 -10.39 -14.04 -20.44
N PHE A 115 -9.94 -13.42 -19.33
CA PHE A 115 -8.64 -13.66 -18.74
C PHE A 115 -8.69 -14.84 -17.75
N ASP A 116 -7.54 -15.43 -17.47
CA ASP A 116 -7.32 -16.36 -16.36
C ASP A 116 -6.35 -15.73 -15.35
N THR A 117 -6.87 -14.80 -14.57
CA THR A 117 -6.08 -14.04 -13.60
C THR A 117 -6.43 -14.41 -12.18
N LYS A 118 -5.49 -14.16 -11.27
CA LYS A 118 -5.67 -14.33 -9.83
C LYS A 118 -5.82 -12.97 -9.16
N PRO A 119 -6.47 -12.89 -7.99
CA PRO A 119 -6.45 -11.69 -7.18
C PRO A 119 -5.02 -11.23 -6.91
N VAL A 120 -4.80 -9.92 -6.98
CA VAL A 120 -3.51 -9.30 -6.72
C VAL A 120 -3.63 -8.30 -5.57
N THR A 121 -2.52 -7.98 -4.94
CA THR A 121 -2.46 -6.89 -3.97
C THR A 121 -2.01 -5.60 -4.66
N THR A 122 -2.33 -4.48 -4.02
CA THR A 122 -1.88 -3.16 -4.45
C THR A 122 -1.24 -2.42 -3.28
N THR A 123 -0.27 -1.57 -3.56
CA THR A 123 0.33 -0.65 -2.59
C THR A 123 -0.56 0.57 -2.33
N GLY A 124 -1.62 0.76 -3.12
CA GLY A 124 -2.58 1.85 -2.97
C GLY A 124 -3.38 1.77 -1.67
N GLY A 125 -3.88 2.92 -1.22
CA GLY A 125 -4.84 3.04 -0.13
C GLY A 125 -6.26 3.09 -0.68
N THR A 126 -7.18 2.35 -0.04
CA THR A 126 -8.62 2.41 -0.32
C THR A 126 -9.40 2.45 0.98
N TYR A 127 -10.69 2.74 0.93
CA TYR A 127 -11.59 2.67 2.10
C TYR A 127 -11.60 1.29 2.78
N ALA A 128 -11.20 0.23 2.08
CA ALA A 128 -11.05 -1.10 2.66
C ALA A 128 -10.02 -1.15 3.80
N LYS A 129 -9.13 -0.15 3.93
CA LYS A 129 -8.16 -0.07 5.03
C LYS A 129 -8.75 0.46 6.33
N ILE A 130 -9.89 1.14 6.29
CA ILE A 130 -10.53 1.78 7.46
C ILE A 130 -11.90 1.22 7.79
N ILE A 131 -12.57 0.57 6.85
CA ILE A 131 -13.88 -0.03 7.09
C ILE A 131 -13.69 -1.54 7.27
N PRO A 132 -14.09 -2.12 8.42
CA PRO A 132 -13.94 -3.55 8.67
C PRO A 132 -14.79 -4.39 7.71
N ASN A 133 -14.31 -5.57 7.38
CA ASN A 133 -15.01 -6.54 6.52
C ASN A 133 -15.31 -6.05 5.09
N ILE A 134 -14.50 -5.13 4.59
CA ILE A 134 -14.57 -4.66 3.20
C ILE A 134 -13.32 -5.11 2.45
N ILE A 135 -13.52 -5.65 1.27
CA ILE A 135 -12.48 -5.96 0.30
C ILE A 135 -12.47 -4.89 -0.81
N ALA A 136 -11.29 -4.46 -1.21
CA ALA A 136 -11.16 -3.65 -2.40
C ALA A 136 -11.36 -4.53 -3.64
N TYR A 137 -12.29 -4.14 -4.47
CA TYR A 137 -12.57 -4.77 -5.75
C TYR A 137 -12.73 -3.71 -6.83
N GLY A 138 -11.83 -3.69 -7.76
CA GLY A 138 -11.86 -2.76 -8.87
C GLY A 138 -11.08 -3.34 -10.02
N PRO A 139 -11.69 -3.44 -11.20
CA PRO A 139 -11.01 -3.92 -12.37
C PRO A 139 -9.95 -2.91 -12.80
N SER A 140 -8.73 -3.39 -12.92
CA SER A 140 -7.71 -2.76 -13.73
C SER A 140 -7.44 -3.68 -14.91
N PHE A 141 -7.27 -3.09 -16.08
CA PHE A 141 -7.04 -3.85 -17.30
C PHE A 141 -5.58 -3.78 -17.72
N PRO A 142 -5.07 -4.77 -18.48
CA PRO A 142 -3.72 -4.72 -19.02
C PRO A 142 -3.47 -3.42 -19.81
N GLY A 143 -2.32 -2.78 -19.60
CA GLY A 143 -1.95 -1.53 -20.26
C GLY A 143 -2.24 -0.24 -19.47
N GLN A 144 -3.03 -0.30 -18.41
CA GLN A 144 -3.35 0.84 -17.54
C GLN A 144 -2.47 0.87 -16.28
N LYS A 145 -1.17 0.73 -16.44
CA LYS A 145 -0.22 0.78 -15.31
C LYS A 145 0.34 2.19 -15.14
N ASP A 146 0.51 2.58 -13.87
CA ASP A 146 1.27 3.77 -13.47
C ASP A 146 0.72 5.10 -14.01
N ILE A 147 -0.58 5.18 -14.31
CA ILE A 147 -1.25 6.41 -14.77
C ILE A 147 -2.04 7.11 -13.67
N ALA A 148 -2.36 6.41 -12.58
CA ALA A 148 -3.17 6.95 -11.49
C ALA A 148 -2.48 8.14 -10.81
N HIS A 149 -3.22 9.23 -10.62
CA HIS A 149 -2.77 10.48 -9.99
C HIS A 149 -1.69 11.23 -10.79
N LEU A 150 -1.55 10.94 -12.09
CA LEU A 150 -0.65 11.65 -12.97
C LEU A 150 -1.42 12.64 -13.86
N PRO A 151 -0.74 13.69 -14.37
CA PRO A 151 -1.31 14.51 -15.45
C PRO A 151 -1.74 13.64 -16.63
N ASP A 152 -2.86 14.01 -17.25
CA ASP A 152 -3.43 13.29 -18.39
C ASP A 152 -3.85 11.83 -18.06
N GLU A 153 -4.20 11.53 -16.81
CA GLU A 153 -4.81 10.26 -16.45
C GLU A 153 -6.04 10.00 -17.33
N TRP A 154 -6.08 8.83 -17.94
CA TRP A 154 -7.10 8.47 -18.91
C TRP A 154 -7.80 7.17 -18.57
N PHE A 155 -8.96 6.98 -19.13
CA PHE A 155 -9.77 5.77 -19.01
C PHE A 155 -10.35 5.40 -20.38
N ASP A 156 -10.23 4.12 -20.79
CA ASP A 156 -10.82 3.65 -22.03
C ASP A 156 -12.32 3.45 -21.87
N LEU A 157 -13.12 4.00 -22.80
CA LEU A 157 -14.57 3.86 -22.74
C LEU A 157 -15.03 2.40 -22.95
N SER A 158 -14.30 1.60 -23.70
CA SER A 158 -14.59 0.17 -23.84
C SER A 158 -14.40 -0.60 -22.53
N ASP A 159 -13.51 -0.13 -21.67
CA ASP A 159 -13.33 -0.69 -20.34
C ASP A 159 -14.46 -0.30 -19.39
N LEU A 160 -15.09 0.86 -19.58
CA LEU A 160 -16.23 1.27 -18.79
C LEU A 160 -17.44 0.32 -18.93
N GLU A 161 -17.70 -0.17 -20.15
CA GLU A 161 -18.75 -1.17 -20.39
C GLU A 161 -18.43 -2.47 -19.65
N LYS A 162 -17.21 -2.99 -19.76
CA LYS A 162 -16.76 -4.19 -19.07
C LYS A 162 -16.84 -4.03 -17.53
N ILE A 163 -16.41 -2.88 -17.00
CA ILE A 163 -16.50 -2.58 -15.57
C ILE A 163 -17.94 -2.63 -15.10
N THR A 164 -18.86 -2.03 -15.84
CA THR A 164 -20.27 -2.03 -15.53
C THR A 164 -20.83 -3.46 -15.47
N GLU A 165 -20.51 -4.27 -16.45
CA GLU A 165 -20.89 -5.70 -16.47
C GLU A 165 -20.28 -6.48 -15.30
N ILE A 166 -18.98 -6.29 -15.03
CA ILE A 166 -18.28 -6.94 -13.91
C ILE A 166 -18.98 -6.61 -12.58
N TYR A 167 -19.27 -5.34 -12.31
CA TYR A 167 -19.93 -4.95 -11.07
C TYR A 167 -21.36 -5.48 -10.97
N ALA A 168 -22.13 -5.41 -12.02
CA ALA A 168 -23.51 -5.91 -12.03
C ALA A 168 -23.56 -7.41 -11.74
N LEU A 169 -22.74 -8.20 -12.45
CA LEU A 169 -22.64 -9.65 -12.25
C LEU A 169 -22.06 -9.99 -10.87
N SER A 170 -21.05 -9.26 -10.41
CA SER A 170 -20.46 -9.49 -9.10
C SER A 170 -21.47 -9.28 -7.96
N LEU A 171 -22.25 -8.20 -7.99
CA LEU A 171 -23.32 -7.94 -7.01
C LEU A 171 -24.37 -9.05 -7.05
N TYR A 172 -24.79 -9.47 -8.24
CA TYR A 172 -25.76 -10.54 -8.43
C TYR A 172 -25.23 -11.87 -7.86
N GLU A 173 -24.01 -12.28 -8.22
CA GLU A 173 -23.43 -13.54 -7.74
C GLU A 173 -23.15 -13.54 -6.23
N ILE A 174 -22.65 -12.44 -5.69
CA ILE A 174 -22.44 -12.30 -4.24
C ILE A 174 -23.78 -12.37 -3.48
N SER A 175 -24.86 -11.80 -4.02
CA SER A 175 -26.18 -11.85 -3.37
C SER A 175 -26.73 -13.26 -3.19
N LYS A 176 -26.24 -14.22 -3.97
CA LYS A 176 -26.60 -15.65 -3.84
C LYS A 176 -25.81 -16.40 -2.78
N LEU A 177 -24.67 -15.84 -2.34
CA LEU A 177 -23.84 -16.46 -1.30
C LEU A 177 -24.62 -16.42 0.00
N LYS A 178 -24.76 -17.58 0.64
CA LYS A 178 -25.43 -17.66 1.94
C LYS A 178 -24.60 -16.91 2.98
N ASN A 179 -25.17 -15.92 3.62
CA ASN A 179 -24.60 -15.31 4.82
C ASN A 179 -24.42 -16.42 5.88
N ARG A 180 -23.24 -17.02 5.92
CA ARG A 180 -22.86 -17.83 7.08
C ARG A 180 -22.47 -16.84 8.19
N LYS A 181 -23.41 -16.67 9.14
CA LYS A 181 -23.18 -15.96 10.40
C LYS A 181 -22.10 -16.68 11.21
#